data_b6b27e5a76e0af606c64060fcd1355c6
#
_entry.id   b6b27e5a76e0af606c64060fcd1355c6
#
_cell.length_a   1.000
_cell.length_b   1.000
_cell.length_c   1.000
_cell.angle_alpha   90.00
_cell.angle_beta   90.00
_cell.angle_gamma   90.00
#
_symmetry.space_group_name_H-M   'P 1'
#
loop_
_entity.id
_entity.type
_entity.pdbx_description
1 polymer ?
#
loop_
_entity_poly.entity_id
_entity_poly.type
_entity_poly.pdbx_seq_one_letter_code
_entity_poly.pdbx_strand_id
1 'polypeptide(L)'
;IESIYHIYGKVKDEKIDKYYNVHIKVDLRNKKMAGGNCSCEDYIENKNLHRDFKCKHMMAVAYKFYMLAKKDKKKKVTKEPIKIEKIQVRIEPRLKAIKENGIEKYIAEFWIGDNSLALMKSINEFIYCMENKRFLSLNDNFVYNPHKHILNEEAEKIISYINKKISSKDSKEKRIIGRYFEIKAQDLKEFLMLLEDNKSIFFDYDYVNYKAEVIKEMLPIHFNIKIKEEKISVTTTNKMPIPLNNSLEVFLYDRKIYLPNEEQIKFLKVIYKPLMDKGQVILANNEENLVKILRILSNITEDISLGEGVKRLVTSLIKPEFYFTKVNDDIYCKVDINYSIGKITLLKDINKLSFIRDNIYEEKIVMEMEKLKFIRDDNKFKFIGEDEDIYNLLSVRFKELLKEGKVYLTKDFKDIRLIKGKDLDYSFIEEDEGYYFKVKGFTIKELNSALHDMKNKKGFYKTKNNNYLDLKDKTVIRILNILDSLDISDDNITIDKNKMLYINESLKNQGTAFDKGEETIKELDKGLSNRQQREVPDDLNAKLRNYQVEGFN
;
A
#
# COMPACT_ATOMS: atom_id res chain seq x y z
N ILE A 1 -49.30 -30.28 4.29
CA ILE A 1 -48.67 -30.83 5.48
C ILE A 1 -48.15 -32.19 5.09
N GLU A 2 -46.78 -32.29 5.00
CA GLU A 2 -46.10 -33.52 4.59
C GLU A 2 -46.37 -34.64 5.60
N SER A 3 -46.95 -35.72 5.10
CA SER A 3 -47.30 -36.93 5.91
C SER A 3 -46.15 -37.96 5.99
N ILE A 4 -44.95 -37.60 5.54
CA ILE A 4 -43.80 -38.47 5.45
C ILE A 4 -42.83 -38.17 6.63
N TYR A 5 -42.58 -39.17 7.43
CA TYR A 5 -41.65 -39.12 8.54
C TYR A 5 -40.34 -39.78 8.18
N HIS A 6 -39.23 -39.13 8.53
CA HIS A 6 -37.89 -39.64 8.34
C HIS A 6 -37.39 -40.25 9.66
N ILE A 7 -37.07 -41.52 9.66
CA ILE A 7 -36.66 -42.26 10.85
C ILE A 7 -35.23 -42.79 10.64
N TYR A 8 -34.41 -42.49 11.60
CA TYR A 8 -33.00 -42.89 11.59
C TYR A 8 -32.76 -43.90 12.70
N GLY A 9 -32.03 -44.98 12.44
CA GLY A 9 -31.70 -46.00 13.41
C GLY A 9 -30.34 -46.63 13.19
N LYS A 10 -29.71 -47.09 14.25
CA LYS A 10 -28.56 -47.99 14.20
C LYS A 10 -29.04 -49.41 14.56
N VAL A 11 -28.74 -50.38 13.69
CA VAL A 11 -29.06 -51.78 13.92
C VAL A 11 -27.78 -52.56 14.06
N LYS A 12 -27.63 -53.26 15.17
CA LYS A 12 -26.51 -54.18 15.41
C LYS A 12 -26.84 -55.54 14.78
N ASP A 13 -25.95 -56.07 13.97
CA ASP A 13 -25.99 -57.47 13.51
C ASP A 13 -25.19 -58.30 14.51
N GLU A 14 -25.89 -59.06 15.34
CA GLU A 14 -25.29 -59.84 16.43
C GLU A 14 -24.37 -60.98 15.92
N LYS A 15 -24.53 -61.41 14.68
CA LYS A 15 -23.70 -62.50 14.12
C LYS A 15 -22.29 -62.05 13.77
N ILE A 16 -22.12 -60.79 13.36
CA ILE A 16 -20.85 -60.22 12.89
C ILE A 16 -20.39 -59.03 13.73
N ASP A 17 -21.07 -58.74 14.83
CA ASP A 17 -20.82 -57.63 15.77
C ASP A 17 -20.64 -56.26 15.08
N LYS A 18 -21.40 -56.05 14.00
CA LYS A 18 -21.31 -54.85 13.15
C LYS A 18 -22.59 -54.00 13.26
N TYR A 19 -22.43 -52.67 13.32
CA TYR A 19 -23.55 -51.74 13.33
C TYR A 19 -23.81 -51.20 11.89
N TYR A 20 -25.10 -51.18 11.51
CA TYR A 20 -25.55 -50.62 10.25
C TYR A 20 -26.39 -49.38 10.50
N ASN A 21 -26.12 -48.31 9.75
CA ASN A 21 -26.95 -47.12 9.80
C ASN A 21 -28.13 -47.30 8.83
N VAL A 22 -29.31 -46.99 9.33
CA VAL A 22 -30.57 -47.17 8.60
C VAL A 22 -31.35 -45.88 8.59
N HIS A 23 -31.85 -45.49 7.45
CA HIS A 23 -32.83 -44.44 7.28
C HIS A 23 -34.04 -44.99 6.56
N ILE A 24 -35.25 -44.75 7.10
CA ILE A 24 -36.50 -45.09 6.45
C ILE A 24 -37.43 -43.89 6.35
N LYS A 25 -38.22 -43.86 5.29
CA LYS A 25 -39.29 -42.89 5.10
C LYS A 25 -40.61 -43.60 5.30
N VAL A 26 -41.42 -43.10 6.23
CA VAL A 26 -42.71 -43.71 6.59
C VAL A 26 -43.80 -42.71 6.28
N ASP A 27 -44.73 -43.10 5.41
CA ASP A 27 -45.96 -42.39 5.17
C ASP A 27 -47.01 -42.88 6.18
N LEU A 28 -47.32 -42.04 7.14
CA LEU A 28 -48.29 -42.39 8.20
C LEU A 28 -49.73 -42.41 7.70
N ARG A 29 -50.08 -41.70 6.61
CA ARG A 29 -51.42 -41.73 6.06
C ARG A 29 -51.69 -43.08 5.41
N ASN A 30 -50.75 -43.53 4.60
CA ASN A 30 -50.89 -44.79 3.86
C ASN A 30 -50.34 -45.98 4.63
N LYS A 31 -49.81 -45.76 5.86
CA LYS A 31 -49.20 -46.79 6.72
C LYS A 31 -48.16 -47.64 5.98
N LYS A 32 -47.36 -46.98 5.12
CA LYS A 32 -46.38 -47.66 4.27
C LYS A 32 -44.99 -47.06 4.46
N MET A 33 -44.01 -47.90 4.27
CA MET A 33 -42.63 -47.45 4.10
C MET A 33 -42.46 -46.94 2.69
N ALA A 34 -42.27 -45.60 2.54
CA ALA A 34 -42.15 -44.92 1.26
C ALA A 34 -40.76 -45.00 0.63
N GLY A 35 -39.81 -45.65 1.33
CA GLY A 35 -38.44 -45.84 0.89
C GLY A 35 -37.44 -45.74 2.06
N GLY A 36 -36.15 -45.80 1.75
CA GLY A 36 -35.10 -45.69 2.75
C GLY A 36 -33.74 -46.13 2.22
N ASN A 37 -32.74 -46.08 3.09
CA ASN A 37 -31.38 -46.52 2.79
C ASN A 37 -30.82 -47.31 3.98
N CYS A 38 -29.91 -48.24 3.71
CA CYS A 38 -29.16 -48.98 4.73
C CYS A 38 -27.70 -49.09 4.28
N SER A 39 -26.77 -49.06 5.22
CA SER A 39 -25.35 -49.24 4.98
C SER A 39 -24.91 -50.71 4.91
N CYS A 40 -25.82 -51.71 4.97
CA CYS A 40 -25.46 -53.10 4.85
C CYS A 40 -25.19 -53.53 3.40
N GLU A 41 -24.34 -54.51 3.24
CA GLU A 41 -23.93 -55.07 1.95
C GLU A 41 -25.14 -55.56 1.11
N ASP A 42 -26.03 -56.31 1.75
CA ASP A 42 -27.25 -56.81 1.15
C ASP A 42 -28.10 -55.65 0.52
N TYR A 43 -28.23 -54.51 1.19
CA TYR A 43 -28.92 -53.38 0.61
C TYR A 43 -28.15 -52.71 -0.53
N ILE A 44 -26.83 -52.58 -0.38
CA ILE A 44 -25.96 -51.95 -1.38
C ILE A 44 -25.98 -52.72 -2.69
N GLU A 45 -25.90 -54.04 -2.61
CA GLU A 45 -25.89 -54.93 -3.78
C GLU A 45 -27.26 -54.97 -4.49
N ASN A 46 -28.36 -55.04 -3.73
CA ASN A 46 -29.66 -55.27 -4.28
C ASN A 46 -30.48 -53.99 -4.59
N LYS A 47 -30.11 -52.82 -4.09
CA LYS A 47 -30.84 -51.56 -4.31
C LYS A 47 -30.99 -51.17 -5.79
N ASN A 48 -30.05 -51.56 -6.66
CA ASN A 48 -30.04 -51.27 -8.08
C ASN A 48 -30.76 -52.34 -8.93
N LEU A 49 -30.88 -53.54 -8.39
CA LEU A 49 -31.53 -54.67 -9.04
C LEU A 49 -33.05 -54.66 -8.82
N HIS A 50 -33.50 -54.19 -7.64
CA HIS A 50 -34.90 -54.18 -7.26
C HIS A 50 -35.29 -52.77 -6.76
N ARG A 51 -36.15 -52.07 -7.50
CA ARG A 51 -36.54 -50.67 -7.25
C ARG A 51 -37.11 -50.38 -5.85
N ASP A 52 -37.64 -51.39 -5.15
CA ASP A 52 -38.23 -51.29 -3.83
C ASP A 52 -37.58 -52.21 -2.78
N PHE A 53 -36.34 -52.59 -3.01
CA PHE A 53 -35.65 -53.51 -2.08
C PHE A 53 -35.55 -52.91 -0.64
N LYS A 54 -35.84 -53.74 0.33
CA LYS A 54 -35.84 -53.42 1.74
C LYS A 54 -35.11 -54.54 2.51
N CYS A 55 -33.93 -54.25 3.02
CA CYS A 55 -33.16 -55.22 3.77
C CYS A 55 -33.73 -55.47 5.17
N LYS A 56 -33.29 -56.54 5.82
CA LYS A 56 -33.68 -56.89 7.20
C LYS A 56 -33.50 -55.74 8.20
N HIS A 57 -32.48 -54.94 8.05
CA HIS A 57 -32.20 -53.81 8.98
C HIS A 57 -33.19 -52.66 8.81
N MET A 58 -33.65 -52.37 7.61
CA MET A 58 -34.71 -51.39 7.35
C MET A 58 -36.04 -51.86 7.96
N MET A 59 -36.32 -53.15 7.83
CA MET A 59 -37.52 -53.74 8.46
C MET A 59 -37.45 -53.73 10.00
N ALA A 60 -36.27 -53.97 10.57
CA ALA A 60 -36.06 -53.89 12.03
C ALA A 60 -36.32 -52.44 12.57
N VAL A 61 -35.82 -51.40 11.86
CA VAL A 61 -36.08 -50.01 12.24
C VAL A 61 -37.59 -49.67 12.11
N ALA A 62 -38.22 -50.10 11.02
CA ALA A 62 -39.64 -49.89 10.80
C ALA A 62 -40.50 -50.56 11.89
N TYR A 63 -40.16 -51.79 12.23
CA TYR A 63 -40.84 -52.53 13.28
C TYR A 63 -40.66 -51.87 14.65
N LYS A 64 -39.45 -51.47 15.03
CA LYS A 64 -39.17 -50.77 16.26
C LYS A 64 -39.94 -49.45 16.37
N PHE A 65 -39.97 -48.69 15.28
CA PHE A 65 -40.78 -47.45 15.19
C PHE A 65 -42.26 -47.71 15.39
N TYR A 66 -42.82 -48.75 14.73
CA TYR A 66 -44.21 -49.15 14.88
C TYR A 66 -44.53 -49.53 16.33
N MET A 67 -43.65 -50.28 16.98
CA MET A 67 -43.83 -50.69 18.40
C MET A 67 -43.77 -49.48 19.34
N LEU A 68 -42.88 -48.52 19.09
CA LEU A 68 -42.81 -47.29 19.87
C LEU A 68 -44.06 -46.44 19.67
N ALA A 69 -44.49 -46.23 18.41
CA ALA A 69 -45.70 -45.48 18.07
C ALA A 69 -46.98 -46.11 18.65
N LYS A 70 -47.00 -47.45 18.84
CA LYS A 70 -48.13 -48.17 19.48
C LYS A 70 -48.14 -48.00 21.01
N LYS A 71 -46.94 -47.88 21.64
CA LYS A 71 -46.79 -47.62 23.08
C LYS A 71 -47.14 -46.17 23.43
N ASP A 72 -46.89 -45.22 22.53
CA ASP A 72 -47.05 -43.78 22.80
C ASP A 72 -48.47 -43.24 22.58
N LYS A 73 -49.47 -44.08 22.27
CA LYS A 73 -50.87 -43.64 22.21
C LYS A 73 -51.40 -43.08 23.54
N LYS A 74 -50.63 -43.13 24.62
CA LYS A 74 -51.00 -42.65 25.98
C LYS A 74 -50.20 -41.42 26.45
N LYS A 75 -49.23 -40.91 25.72
CA LYS A 75 -48.49 -39.68 26.08
C LYS A 75 -48.57 -38.68 24.94
N LYS A 76 -49.03 -37.45 25.24
CA LYS A 76 -48.88 -36.30 24.32
C LYS A 76 -47.39 -36.08 24.15
N VAL A 77 -46.84 -36.41 22.98
CA VAL A 77 -45.46 -36.10 22.61
C VAL A 77 -45.41 -34.59 22.37
N THR A 78 -44.80 -33.85 23.25
CA THR A 78 -44.32 -32.51 23.00
C THR A 78 -43.33 -32.62 21.87
N LYS A 79 -43.63 -31.99 20.74
CA LYS A 79 -42.73 -31.89 19.55
C LYS A 79 -41.62 -30.91 19.86
N GLU A 80 -40.61 -31.31 20.60
CA GLU A 80 -39.31 -30.66 20.47
C GLU A 80 -38.62 -31.28 19.26
N PRO A 81 -38.23 -30.49 18.28
CA PRO A 81 -37.44 -31.00 17.19
C PRO A 81 -36.11 -31.49 17.77
N ILE A 82 -35.80 -32.77 17.58
CA ILE A 82 -34.51 -33.33 17.95
C ILE A 82 -33.47 -32.46 17.19
N LYS A 83 -32.76 -31.63 17.94
CA LYS A 83 -31.61 -30.87 17.40
C LYS A 83 -30.56 -31.91 17.02
N ILE A 84 -30.53 -32.28 15.73
CA ILE A 84 -29.44 -33.09 15.20
C ILE A 84 -28.20 -32.18 15.24
N GLU A 85 -27.28 -32.52 16.10
CA GLU A 85 -26.01 -31.83 16.18
C GLU A 85 -25.31 -32.00 14.82
N LYS A 86 -25.07 -30.87 14.16
CA LYS A 86 -24.46 -30.86 12.83
C LYS A 86 -22.95 -30.95 13.01
N ILE A 87 -22.33 -31.90 12.30
CA ILE A 87 -20.89 -32.14 12.31
C ILE A 87 -20.31 -31.58 11.00
N GLN A 88 -19.32 -30.73 11.12
CA GLN A 88 -18.58 -30.27 9.95
C GLN A 88 -17.66 -31.38 9.44
N VAL A 89 -17.67 -31.58 8.14
CA VAL A 89 -16.76 -32.49 7.44
C VAL A 89 -15.92 -31.71 6.44
N ARG A 90 -14.64 -32.09 6.35
CA ARG A 90 -13.69 -31.49 5.41
C ARG A 90 -13.40 -32.44 4.26
N ILE A 91 -12.95 -31.88 3.14
CA ILE A 91 -12.45 -32.62 1.99
C ILE A 91 -10.96 -32.28 1.81
N GLU A 92 -10.11 -33.30 1.79
CA GLU A 92 -8.67 -33.15 1.54
C GLU A 92 -8.33 -33.70 0.17
N PRO A 93 -7.86 -32.87 -0.77
CA PRO A 93 -7.40 -33.32 -2.06
C PRO A 93 -5.97 -33.90 -1.96
N ARG A 94 -5.70 -34.92 -2.77
CA ARG A 94 -4.35 -35.42 -3.06
C ARG A 94 -4.11 -35.30 -4.54
N LEU A 95 -3.06 -34.59 -4.92
CA LEU A 95 -2.74 -34.29 -6.30
C LEU A 95 -1.63 -35.20 -6.82
N LYS A 96 -1.75 -35.57 -8.07
CA LYS A 96 -0.71 -36.27 -8.82
C LYS A 96 -0.50 -35.62 -10.17
N ALA A 97 0.73 -35.26 -10.49
CA ALA A 97 1.13 -34.82 -11.81
C ALA A 97 1.31 -35.98 -12.76
N ILE A 98 0.77 -35.90 -13.97
CA ILE A 98 0.90 -36.89 -15.02
C ILE A 98 1.43 -36.20 -16.28
N LYS A 99 2.50 -36.76 -16.86
CA LYS A 99 3.03 -36.35 -18.17
C LYS A 99 2.58 -37.34 -19.22
N GLU A 100 1.65 -36.94 -20.09
CA GLU A 100 1.25 -37.74 -21.26
C GLU A 100 1.53 -36.94 -22.53
N ASN A 101 2.34 -37.52 -23.43
CA ASN A 101 2.67 -36.92 -24.73
C ASN A 101 3.21 -35.47 -24.63
N GLY A 102 3.98 -35.14 -23.58
CA GLY A 102 4.53 -33.81 -23.35
C GLY A 102 3.54 -32.82 -22.77
N ILE A 103 2.30 -33.21 -22.53
CA ILE A 103 1.27 -32.38 -21.88
C ILE A 103 1.19 -32.75 -20.41
N GLU A 104 1.38 -31.78 -19.54
CA GLU A 104 1.16 -31.95 -18.10
C GLU A 104 -0.32 -31.81 -17.77
N LYS A 105 -0.85 -32.80 -17.06
CA LYS A 105 -2.17 -32.77 -16.45
C LYS A 105 -2.08 -33.28 -15.02
N TYR A 106 -3.06 -32.94 -14.21
CA TYR A 106 -3.12 -33.29 -12.82
C TYR A 106 -4.37 -34.12 -12.54
N ILE A 107 -4.25 -35.07 -11.66
CA ILE A 107 -5.41 -35.80 -11.14
C ILE A 107 -5.51 -35.57 -9.64
N ALA A 108 -6.74 -35.34 -9.17
CA ALA A 108 -7.05 -35.20 -7.76
C ALA A 108 -7.87 -36.39 -7.26
N GLU A 109 -7.46 -36.98 -6.13
CA GLU A 109 -8.26 -37.85 -5.29
C GLU A 109 -8.76 -37.04 -4.10
N PHE A 110 -9.95 -37.35 -3.62
CA PHE A 110 -10.54 -36.64 -2.49
C PHE A 110 -10.78 -37.55 -1.30
N TRP A 111 -10.37 -37.11 -0.13
CA TRP A 111 -10.59 -37.76 1.13
C TRP A 111 -11.53 -36.91 1.97
N ILE A 112 -12.57 -37.52 2.54
CA ILE A 112 -13.61 -36.79 3.29
C ILE A 112 -13.78 -37.37 4.69
N GLY A 113 -14.01 -36.52 5.67
CA GLY A 113 -14.32 -36.93 7.05
C GLY A 113 -14.30 -35.77 8.04
N ASP A 114 -14.56 -36.11 9.27
CA ASP A 114 -14.45 -35.22 10.44
C ASP A 114 -13.11 -35.45 11.17
N ASN A 115 -13.04 -36.43 12.06
CA ASN A 115 -11.83 -36.79 12.80
C ASN A 115 -10.96 -37.80 12.03
N SER A 116 -11.56 -38.64 11.17
CA SER A 116 -10.88 -39.59 10.32
C SER A 116 -11.30 -39.39 8.86
N LEU A 117 -10.35 -39.50 7.96
CA LEU A 117 -10.59 -39.31 6.53
C LEU A 117 -10.81 -40.67 5.83
N ALA A 118 -11.82 -40.71 4.98
CA ALA A 118 -12.13 -41.83 4.11
C ALA A 118 -12.00 -41.44 2.64
N LEU A 119 -11.40 -42.32 1.82
CA LEU A 119 -11.28 -42.09 0.38
C LEU A 119 -12.66 -42.06 -0.30
N MET A 120 -12.92 -41.04 -1.08
CA MET A 120 -14.11 -40.94 -1.94
C MET A 120 -13.93 -41.87 -3.16
N LYS A 121 -14.49 -43.06 -3.11
CA LYS A 121 -14.31 -44.10 -4.15
C LYS A 121 -14.96 -43.72 -5.49
N SER A 122 -16.02 -42.89 -5.45
CA SER A 122 -16.71 -42.36 -6.63
C SER A 122 -17.18 -40.95 -6.37
N ILE A 123 -16.64 -39.99 -7.11
CA ILE A 123 -17.00 -38.58 -6.99
C ILE A 123 -18.44 -38.35 -7.42
N ASN A 124 -18.86 -39.00 -8.53
CA ASN A 124 -20.25 -38.89 -9.00
C ASN A 124 -21.27 -39.45 -8.00
N GLU A 125 -20.95 -40.58 -7.37
CA GLU A 125 -21.83 -41.16 -6.36
C GLU A 125 -21.94 -40.27 -5.12
N PHE A 126 -20.83 -39.66 -4.69
CA PHE A 126 -20.83 -38.72 -3.57
C PHE A 126 -21.71 -37.50 -3.86
N ILE A 127 -21.53 -36.85 -5.01
CA ILE A 127 -22.34 -35.70 -5.43
C ILE A 127 -23.80 -36.09 -5.51
N TYR A 128 -24.13 -37.21 -6.12
CA TYR A 128 -25.49 -37.71 -6.20
C TYR A 128 -26.14 -37.95 -4.82
N CYS A 129 -25.37 -38.56 -3.89
CA CYS A 129 -25.86 -38.81 -2.54
C CYS A 129 -26.05 -37.50 -1.74
N MET A 130 -25.17 -36.54 -1.93
CA MET A 130 -25.28 -35.22 -1.32
C MET A 130 -26.53 -34.48 -1.78
N GLU A 131 -26.76 -34.39 -3.10
CA GLU A 131 -27.90 -33.70 -3.71
C GLU A 131 -29.22 -34.38 -3.36
N ASN A 132 -29.27 -35.70 -3.39
CA ASN A 132 -30.47 -36.47 -3.11
C ASN A 132 -30.64 -36.84 -1.62
N LYS A 133 -29.83 -36.25 -0.72
CA LYS A 133 -29.86 -36.49 0.73
C LYS A 133 -29.81 -37.99 1.09
N ARG A 134 -28.94 -38.75 0.42
CA ARG A 134 -28.74 -40.19 0.67
C ARG A 134 -27.49 -40.44 1.47
N PHE A 135 -27.49 -41.51 2.27
CA PHE A 135 -26.30 -41.99 2.95
C PHE A 135 -25.32 -42.61 1.96
N LEU A 136 -24.02 -42.39 2.21
CA LEU A 136 -22.97 -43.03 1.46
C LEU A 136 -21.93 -43.65 2.41
N SER A 137 -21.78 -44.95 2.37
CA SER A 137 -20.72 -45.64 3.09
C SER A 137 -19.42 -45.55 2.28
N LEU A 138 -18.41 -44.88 2.83
CA LEU A 138 -17.10 -44.73 2.19
C LEU A 138 -16.11 -45.83 2.67
N ASN A 139 -16.18 -46.15 3.96
CA ASN A 139 -15.48 -47.27 4.57
C ASN A 139 -16.22 -47.70 5.85
N ASP A 140 -15.68 -48.67 6.58
CA ASP A 140 -16.29 -49.19 7.77
C ASP A 140 -16.41 -48.16 8.92
N ASN A 141 -15.54 -47.17 8.91
CA ASN A 141 -15.44 -46.17 9.95
C ASN A 141 -16.17 -44.85 9.63
N PHE A 142 -16.46 -44.60 8.34
CA PHE A 142 -17.09 -43.32 7.95
C PHE A 142 -18.23 -43.54 6.95
N VAL A 143 -19.42 -43.12 7.39
CA VAL A 143 -20.63 -43.06 6.57
C VAL A 143 -21.08 -41.60 6.45
N TYR A 144 -21.04 -41.06 5.24
CA TYR A 144 -21.55 -39.73 5.00
C TYR A 144 -23.06 -39.69 5.19
N ASN A 145 -23.51 -38.79 6.07
CA ASN A 145 -24.92 -38.58 6.37
C ASN A 145 -25.28 -37.11 6.06
N PRO A 146 -25.95 -36.80 4.95
CA PRO A 146 -26.26 -35.41 4.57
C PRO A 146 -27.22 -34.68 5.52
N HIS A 147 -27.86 -35.37 6.47
CA HIS A 147 -28.69 -34.73 7.49
C HIS A 147 -27.88 -34.32 8.73
N LYS A 148 -26.75 -34.95 8.96
CA LYS A 148 -25.84 -34.71 10.10
C LYS A 148 -24.55 -33.99 9.69
N HIS A 149 -23.99 -34.36 8.54
CA HIS A 149 -22.72 -33.82 8.06
C HIS A 149 -22.96 -32.60 7.17
N ILE A 150 -22.26 -31.51 7.47
CA ILE A 150 -22.22 -30.28 6.67
C ILE A 150 -20.80 -30.13 6.16
N LEU A 151 -20.63 -29.85 4.91
CA LEU A 151 -19.33 -29.52 4.36
C LEU A 151 -18.82 -28.21 4.98
N ASN A 152 -17.54 -28.13 5.29
CA ASN A 152 -16.92 -26.85 5.61
C ASN A 152 -16.82 -26.00 4.34
N GLU A 153 -16.50 -24.72 4.49
CA GLU A 153 -16.47 -23.75 3.37
C GLU A 153 -15.53 -24.18 2.24
N GLU A 154 -14.35 -24.71 2.58
CA GLU A 154 -13.38 -25.22 1.60
C GLU A 154 -13.94 -26.42 0.82
N ALA A 155 -14.54 -27.37 1.49
CA ALA A 155 -15.17 -28.53 0.86
C ALA A 155 -16.34 -28.15 -0.06
N GLU A 156 -17.14 -27.16 0.33
CA GLU A 156 -18.21 -26.63 -0.53
C GLU A 156 -17.66 -25.99 -1.81
N LYS A 157 -16.57 -25.20 -1.68
CA LYS A 157 -15.87 -24.60 -2.83
C LYS A 157 -15.34 -25.69 -3.79
N ILE A 158 -14.71 -26.75 -3.24
CA ILE A 158 -14.20 -27.86 -4.05
C ILE A 158 -15.33 -28.57 -4.81
N ILE A 159 -16.44 -28.91 -4.15
CA ILE A 159 -17.58 -29.58 -4.81
C ILE A 159 -18.24 -28.68 -5.86
N SER A 160 -18.40 -27.38 -5.54
CA SER A 160 -18.93 -26.39 -6.49
C SER A 160 -18.05 -26.29 -7.75
N TYR A 161 -16.72 -26.25 -7.57
CA TYR A 161 -15.76 -26.24 -8.67
C TYR A 161 -15.87 -27.49 -9.54
N ILE A 162 -15.92 -28.68 -8.92
CA ILE A 162 -16.08 -29.95 -9.64
C ILE A 162 -17.37 -29.91 -10.49
N ASN A 163 -18.51 -29.52 -9.89
CA ASN A 163 -19.80 -29.41 -10.58
C ASN A 163 -19.76 -28.41 -11.72
N LYS A 164 -19.14 -27.24 -11.54
CA LYS A 164 -18.95 -26.23 -12.58
C LYS A 164 -18.18 -26.79 -13.78
N LYS A 165 -17.07 -27.51 -13.52
CA LYS A 165 -16.22 -28.09 -14.58
C LYS A 165 -16.86 -29.25 -15.32
N ILE A 166 -17.79 -29.99 -14.69
CA ILE A 166 -18.56 -31.07 -15.33
C ILE A 166 -19.67 -30.49 -16.22
N SER A 167 -20.33 -29.43 -15.74
CA SER A 167 -21.50 -28.82 -16.41
C SER A 167 -21.11 -27.92 -17.59
N SER A 168 -19.83 -27.57 -17.76
CA SER A 168 -19.37 -26.68 -18.83
C SER A 168 -19.52 -27.36 -20.20
N LYS A 169 -20.13 -26.67 -21.18
CA LYS A 169 -20.41 -27.18 -22.55
C LYS A 169 -19.17 -27.60 -23.35
N ASP A 170 -17.97 -27.20 -22.90
CA ASP A 170 -16.69 -27.57 -23.51
C ASP A 170 -16.18 -28.98 -23.12
N SER A 171 -16.92 -29.71 -22.27
CA SER A 171 -16.49 -31.03 -21.79
C SER A 171 -16.98 -32.17 -22.70
N LYS A 172 -16.42 -32.29 -23.92
CA LYS A 172 -16.46 -33.57 -24.65
C LYS A 172 -15.66 -34.66 -23.92
N GLU A 173 -14.81 -34.29 -22.97
CA GLU A 173 -13.93 -35.16 -22.21
C GLU A 173 -14.50 -35.41 -20.81
N LYS A 174 -14.55 -36.69 -20.40
CA LYS A 174 -14.95 -37.07 -19.05
C LYS A 174 -13.85 -36.69 -18.08
N ARG A 175 -14.07 -35.61 -17.28
CA ARG A 175 -13.14 -35.16 -16.23
C ARG A 175 -13.15 -36.06 -14.99
N ILE A 176 -14.20 -36.86 -14.79
CA ILE A 176 -14.29 -37.80 -13.66
C ILE A 176 -14.13 -39.22 -14.15
N ILE A 177 -13.16 -39.93 -13.60
CA ILE A 177 -12.90 -41.35 -13.84
C ILE A 177 -12.87 -42.03 -12.45
N GLY A 178 -14.05 -42.49 -12.02
CA GLY A 178 -14.19 -43.14 -10.72
C GLY A 178 -13.89 -42.21 -9.56
N ARG A 179 -12.77 -42.43 -8.87
CA ARG A 179 -12.29 -41.61 -7.74
C ARG A 179 -11.43 -40.42 -8.15
N TYR A 180 -11.06 -40.34 -9.42
CA TYR A 180 -10.14 -39.34 -9.93
C TYR A 180 -10.90 -38.20 -10.62
N PHE A 181 -10.44 -36.98 -10.36
CA PHE A 181 -10.86 -35.76 -11.06
C PHE A 181 -9.67 -35.20 -11.84
N GLU A 182 -9.82 -35.05 -13.15
CA GLU A 182 -8.79 -34.47 -14.00
C GLU A 182 -8.81 -32.96 -13.96
N ILE A 183 -7.66 -32.36 -13.64
CA ILE A 183 -7.40 -30.93 -13.64
C ILE A 183 -6.43 -30.63 -14.77
N LYS A 184 -6.85 -29.89 -15.79
CA LYS A 184 -5.95 -29.44 -16.86
C LYS A 184 -4.92 -28.47 -16.27
N ALA A 185 -3.71 -28.41 -16.82
CA ALA A 185 -2.66 -27.52 -16.34
C ALA A 185 -3.09 -26.05 -16.25
N GLN A 186 -3.90 -25.58 -17.20
CA GLN A 186 -4.47 -24.24 -17.20
C GLN A 186 -5.47 -23.98 -16.05
N ASP A 187 -6.14 -25.02 -15.54
CA ASP A 187 -7.12 -24.94 -14.45
C ASP A 187 -6.47 -25.11 -13.06
N LEU A 188 -5.18 -25.48 -13.01
CA LEU A 188 -4.49 -25.81 -11.76
C LEU A 188 -4.49 -24.66 -10.77
N LYS A 189 -4.24 -23.43 -11.22
CA LYS A 189 -4.29 -22.23 -10.37
C LYS A 189 -5.68 -22.04 -9.77
N GLU A 190 -6.74 -22.11 -10.60
CA GLU A 190 -8.13 -21.95 -10.14
C GLU A 190 -8.46 -23.00 -9.07
N PHE A 191 -8.03 -24.23 -9.23
CA PHE A 191 -8.25 -25.29 -8.25
C PHE A 191 -7.50 -25.03 -6.93
N LEU A 192 -6.20 -24.72 -7.00
CA LEU A 192 -5.39 -24.49 -5.80
C LEU A 192 -5.81 -23.24 -5.01
N MET A 193 -6.36 -22.25 -5.70
CA MET A 193 -6.92 -21.06 -5.03
C MET A 193 -8.14 -21.34 -4.15
N LEU A 194 -8.82 -22.50 -4.33
CA LEU A 194 -9.93 -22.92 -3.47
C LEU A 194 -9.46 -23.35 -2.07
N LEU A 195 -8.23 -23.82 -1.98
CA LEU A 195 -7.64 -24.31 -0.73
C LEU A 195 -7.32 -23.12 0.19
N GLU A 196 -7.32 -23.37 1.50
CA GLU A 196 -6.82 -22.42 2.47
C GLU A 196 -5.35 -22.11 2.23
N ASP A 197 -4.91 -20.91 2.62
CA ASP A 197 -3.50 -20.56 2.55
C ASP A 197 -2.69 -21.41 3.55
N ASN A 198 -1.45 -21.73 3.20
CA ASN A 198 -0.57 -22.64 3.93
C ASN A 198 -1.14 -24.06 4.14
N LYS A 199 -2.15 -24.44 3.36
CA LYS A 199 -2.71 -25.80 3.39
C LYS A 199 -1.70 -26.83 2.90
N SER A 200 -1.44 -27.82 3.73
CA SER A 200 -0.63 -28.98 3.32
C SER A 200 -1.47 -30.01 2.58
N ILE A 201 -1.08 -30.35 1.37
CA ILE A 201 -1.69 -31.40 0.56
C ILE A 201 -0.67 -32.48 0.18
N PHE A 202 -1.12 -33.70 -0.06
CA PHE A 202 -0.27 -34.73 -0.66
C PHE A 202 -0.11 -34.44 -2.16
N PHE A 203 1.15 -34.34 -2.62
CA PHE A 203 1.48 -34.07 -4.00
C PHE A 203 2.49 -35.12 -4.53
N ASP A 204 2.10 -35.85 -5.56
CA ASP A 204 2.95 -36.80 -6.28
C ASP A 204 3.44 -36.09 -7.55
N TYR A 205 4.72 -35.74 -7.54
CA TYR A 205 5.39 -35.08 -8.64
C TYR A 205 6.72 -35.76 -8.94
N ASP A 206 6.95 -36.07 -10.19
CA ASP A 206 8.16 -36.75 -10.68
C ASP A 206 8.49 -38.05 -9.88
N TYR A 207 7.45 -38.90 -9.67
CA TYR A 207 7.50 -40.16 -8.92
C TYR A 207 7.83 -40.01 -7.42
N VAL A 208 7.80 -38.79 -6.87
CA VAL A 208 8.02 -38.53 -5.44
C VAL A 208 6.73 -38.02 -4.82
N ASN A 209 6.27 -38.73 -3.79
CA ASN A 209 5.10 -38.32 -3.01
C ASN A 209 5.55 -37.60 -1.73
N TYR A 210 5.08 -36.38 -1.52
CA TYR A 210 5.38 -35.58 -0.33
C TYR A 210 4.22 -34.66 0.03
N LYS A 211 4.24 -34.14 1.24
CA LYS A 211 3.34 -33.06 1.62
C LYS A 211 3.86 -31.74 1.07
N ALA A 212 3.09 -31.11 0.20
CA ALA A 212 3.36 -29.79 -0.31
C ALA A 212 2.45 -28.77 0.37
N GLU A 213 3.01 -27.70 0.82
CA GLU A 213 2.27 -26.57 1.37
C GLU A 213 1.89 -25.62 0.22
N VAL A 214 0.61 -25.24 0.14
CA VAL A 214 0.11 -24.28 -0.88
C VAL A 214 0.25 -22.88 -0.34
N ILE A 215 1.10 -22.08 -0.96
CA ILE A 215 1.47 -20.73 -0.54
C ILE A 215 0.91 -19.71 -1.52
N LYS A 216 0.05 -18.80 -1.05
CA LYS A 216 -0.55 -17.74 -1.87
C LYS A 216 0.24 -16.43 -1.75
N GLU A 217 1.55 -16.53 -1.76
CA GLU A 217 2.49 -15.43 -1.64
C GLU A 217 3.43 -15.37 -2.84
N MET A 218 4.27 -14.34 -2.85
CA MET A 218 5.30 -14.16 -3.87
C MET A 218 6.36 -15.26 -3.81
N LEU A 219 6.91 -15.61 -4.97
CA LEU A 219 8.02 -16.57 -5.05
C LEU A 219 9.28 -15.98 -4.39
N PRO A 220 9.94 -16.72 -3.49
CA PRO A 220 11.13 -16.27 -2.79
C PRO A 220 12.39 -16.44 -3.67
N ILE A 221 12.50 -15.67 -4.75
CA ILE A 221 13.64 -15.71 -5.66
C ILE A 221 14.65 -14.66 -5.24
N HIS A 222 15.89 -15.05 -5.03
CA HIS A 222 17.00 -14.14 -4.76
C HIS A 222 17.78 -13.86 -6.04
N PHE A 223 17.92 -12.58 -6.41
CA PHE A 223 18.70 -12.14 -7.56
C PHE A 223 20.02 -11.49 -7.16
N ASN A 224 21.06 -11.74 -7.97
CA ASN A 224 22.33 -11.04 -7.90
C ASN A 224 22.56 -10.25 -9.18
N ILE A 225 22.83 -8.95 -9.05
CA ILE A 225 23.14 -8.06 -10.16
C ILE A 225 24.59 -7.61 -10.04
N LYS A 226 25.38 -7.85 -11.07
CA LYS A 226 26.80 -7.44 -11.13
C LYS A 226 27.11 -6.81 -12.46
N ILE A 227 28.09 -5.92 -12.48
CA ILE A 227 28.69 -5.39 -13.71
C ILE A 227 30.01 -6.13 -13.92
N LYS A 228 30.16 -6.78 -15.08
CA LYS A 228 31.38 -7.44 -15.53
C LYS A 228 31.60 -7.06 -16.99
N GLU A 229 32.83 -6.68 -17.32
CA GLU A 229 33.25 -6.40 -18.71
C GLU A 229 32.26 -5.50 -19.48
N GLU A 230 31.87 -4.39 -18.86
CA GLU A 230 30.87 -3.44 -19.41
C GLU A 230 29.48 -4.04 -19.69
N LYS A 231 29.13 -5.13 -19.05
CA LYS A 231 27.83 -5.77 -19.13
C LYS A 231 27.18 -5.91 -17.77
N ILE A 232 25.87 -5.69 -17.72
CA ILE A 232 25.04 -6.00 -16.55
C ILE A 232 24.68 -7.49 -16.61
N SER A 233 25.08 -8.26 -15.61
CA SER A 233 24.74 -9.67 -15.45
C SER A 233 23.78 -9.86 -14.27
N VAL A 234 22.65 -10.50 -14.53
CA VAL A 234 21.67 -10.90 -13.52
C VAL A 234 21.68 -12.41 -13.40
N THR A 235 21.88 -12.89 -12.19
CA THR A 235 21.87 -14.34 -11.85
C THR A 235 20.97 -14.59 -10.65
N THR A 236 20.58 -15.84 -10.42
CA THR A 236 19.92 -16.26 -9.19
C THR A 236 20.90 -17.00 -8.29
N THR A 237 20.75 -16.86 -6.97
CA THR A 237 21.57 -17.60 -6.00
C THR A 237 21.12 -19.05 -5.90
N ASN A 238 19.80 -19.27 -5.94
CA ASN A 238 19.17 -20.57 -5.80
C ASN A 238 18.67 -21.08 -7.14
N LYS A 239 18.31 -22.37 -7.19
CA LYS A 239 17.64 -22.95 -8.37
C LYS A 239 16.33 -22.19 -8.63
N MET A 240 16.03 -21.99 -9.91
CA MET A 240 14.76 -21.38 -10.30
C MET A 240 13.58 -22.28 -9.93
N PRO A 241 12.44 -21.72 -9.48
CA PRO A 241 11.21 -22.49 -9.25
C PRO A 241 10.76 -23.24 -10.50
N ILE A 242 10.24 -24.44 -10.34
CA ILE A 242 9.74 -25.28 -11.44
C ILE A 242 8.30 -24.87 -11.75
N PRO A 243 7.95 -24.47 -12.98
CA PRO A 243 6.57 -24.14 -13.33
C PRO A 243 5.75 -25.42 -13.41
N LEU A 244 4.59 -25.41 -12.80
CA LEU A 244 3.60 -26.49 -12.87
C LEU A 244 2.56 -26.28 -13.99
N ASN A 245 2.64 -25.16 -14.71
CA ASN A 245 1.84 -24.92 -15.90
C ASN A 245 2.58 -24.01 -16.89
N ASN A 246 2.18 -24.08 -18.16
CA ASN A 246 2.81 -23.30 -19.23
C ASN A 246 2.53 -21.79 -19.11
N SER A 247 1.50 -21.39 -18.36
CA SER A 247 1.16 -19.99 -18.12
C SER A 247 2.05 -19.31 -17.07
N LEU A 248 2.98 -20.07 -16.43
CA LEU A 248 3.86 -19.60 -15.36
C LEU A 248 3.08 -18.94 -14.18
N GLU A 249 1.99 -19.59 -13.75
CA GLU A 249 1.11 -19.08 -12.70
C GLU A 249 1.14 -19.94 -11.42
N VAL A 250 1.70 -21.16 -11.52
CA VAL A 250 1.85 -22.10 -10.41
C VAL A 250 3.27 -22.63 -10.46
N PHE A 251 3.95 -22.61 -9.33
CA PHE A 251 5.34 -23.05 -9.24
C PHE A 251 5.56 -24.02 -8.10
N LEU A 252 6.44 -24.98 -8.31
CA LEU A 252 6.99 -25.83 -7.27
C LEU A 252 8.39 -25.31 -6.89
N TYR A 253 8.56 -24.99 -5.62
CA TYR A 253 9.84 -24.55 -5.08
C TYR A 253 10.01 -25.05 -3.64
N ASP A 254 11.10 -25.70 -3.35
CA ASP A 254 11.43 -26.28 -2.04
C ASP A 254 10.26 -27.06 -1.41
N ARG A 255 9.65 -27.97 -2.18
CA ARG A 255 8.48 -28.79 -1.80
C ARG A 255 7.22 -27.99 -1.45
N LYS A 256 7.14 -26.71 -1.81
CA LYS A 256 5.98 -25.86 -1.65
C LYS A 256 5.42 -25.49 -3.02
N ILE A 257 4.11 -25.33 -3.08
CA ILE A 257 3.41 -24.91 -4.30
C ILE A 257 3.04 -23.44 -4.13
N TYR A 258 3.67 -22.59 -4.92
CA TYR A 258 3.45 -21.13 -4.88
C TYR A 258 2.44 -20.69 -5.92
N LEU A 259 1.56 -19.77 -5.51
CA LEU A 259 0.56 -19.10 -6.35
C LEU A 259 0.85 -17.60 -6.36
N PRO A 260 1.86 -17.13 -7.11
CA PRO A 260 2.22 -15.73 -7.14
C PRO A 260 1.11 -14.85 -7.72
N ASN A 261 1.12 -13.56 -7.36
CA ASN A 261 0.16 -12.61 -7.88
C ASN A 261 0.40 -12.30 -9.37
N GLU A 262 -0.58 -11.66 -10.02
CA GLU A 262 -0.52 -11.36 -11.45
C GLU A 262 0.62 -10.41 -11.82
N GLU A 263 0.96 -9.49 -10.93
CA GLU A 263 2.04 -8.52 -11.14
C GLU A 263 3.40 -9.23 -11.17
N GLN A 264 3.68 -10.07 -10.19
CA GLN A 264 4.91 -10.88 -10.18
C GLN A 264 5.00 -11.76 -11.43
N ILE A 265 3.92 -12.45 -11.80
CA ILE A 265 3.86 -13.32 -12.99
C ILE A 265 4.19 -12.54 -14.26
N LYS A 266 3.64 -11.33 -14.42
CA LYS A 266 3.86 -10.47 -15.58
C LYS A 266 5.35 -10.17 -15.79
N PHE A 267 6.06 -9.80 -14.74
CA PHE A 267 7.47 -9.49 -14.81
C PHE A 267 8.36 -10.74 -14.87
N LEU A 268 7.99 -11.81 -14.17
CA LEU A 268 8.73 -13.08 -14.19
C LEU A 268 8.76 -13.69 -15.60
N LYS A 269 7.67 -13.64 -16.36
CA LYS A 269 7.59 -14.11 -17.75
C LYS A 269 8.68 -13.53 -18.66
N VAL A 270 9.09 -12.29 -18.40
CA VAL A 270 10.10 -11.59 -19.22
C VAL A 270 11.49 -12.20 -19.06
N ILE A 271 11.84 -12.65 -17.84
CA ILE A 271 13.21 -13.07 -17.51
C ILE A 271 13.32 -14.58 -17.23
N TYR A 272 12.19 -15.27 -17.06
CA TYR A 272 12.18 -16.68 -16.64
C TYR A 272 12.94 -17.57 -17.63
N LYS A 273 12.60 -17.51 -18.91
CA LYS A 273 13.23 -18.35 -19.94
C LYS A 273 14.75 -18.11 -20.09
N PRO A 274 15.25 -16.87 -20.21
CA PRO A 274 16.68 -16.60 -20.21
C PRO A 274 17.43 -17.13 -18.98
N LEU A 275 16.83 -17.03 -17.80
CA LEU A 275 17.45 -17.54 -16.57
C LEU A 275 17.48 -19.06 -16.55
N MET A 276 16.44 -19.74 -17.02
CA MET A 276 16.42 -21.21 -17.10
C MET A 276 17.39 -21.75 -18.14
N ASP A 277 17.42 -21.14 -19.34
CA ASP A 277 18.22 -21.66 -20.48
C ASP A 277 19.71 -21.36 -20.32
N LYS A 278 20.06 -20.17 -19.80
CA LYS A 278 21.45 -19.65 -19.74
C LYS A 278 21.99 -19.42 -18.33
N GLY A 279 21.16 -19.61 -17.31
CA GLY A 279 21.50 -19.33 -15.91
C GLY A 279 21.70 -17.83 -15.59
N GLN A 280 21.59 -16.95 -16.60
CA GLN A 280 21.81 -15.51 -16.45
C GLN A 280 21.11 -14.69 -17.52
N VAL A 281 20.81 -13.43 -17.18
CA VAL A 281 20.42 -12.38 -18.14
C VAL A 281 21.57 -11.42 -18.29
N ILE A 282 21.98 -11.14 -19.52
CA ILE A 282 23.09 -10.21 -19.84
C ILE A 282 22.54 -9.03 -20.63
N LEU A 283 22.86 -7.81 -20.19
CA LEU A 283 22.47 -6.56 -20.82
C LEU A 283 23.70 -5.66 -21.00
N ALA A 284 23.65 -4.72 -21.96
CA ALA A 284 24.68 -3.69 -22.08
C ALA A 284 24.66 -2.78 -20.84
N ASN A 285 25.84 -2.36 -20.38
CA ASN A 285 25.99 -1.49 -19.21
C ASN A 285 25.66 -0.04 -19.59
N ASN A 286 24.39 0.31 -19.51
CA ASN A 286 23.92 1.69 -19.62
C ASN A 286 22.78 1.92 -18.60
N GLU A 287 22.49 3.18 -18.32
CA GLU A 287 21.49 3.60 -17.34
C GLU A 287 20.10 3.06 -17.67
N GLU A 288 19.68 3.09 -18.93
CA GLU A 288 18.36 2.63 -19.36
C GLU A 288 18.15 1.13 -19.08
N ASN A 289 19.13 0.30 -19.41
CA ASN A 289 19.08 -1.14 -19.14
C ASN A 289 19.10 -1.43 -17.64
N LEU A 290 19.90 -0.68 -16.87
CA LEU A 290 19.96 -0.83 -15.42
C LEU A 290 18.62 -0.50 -14.78
N VAL A 291 18.01 0.64 -15.13
CA VAL A 291 16.68 1.05 -14.64
C VAL A 291 15.62 0.02 -15.04
N LYS A 292 15.65 -0.44 -16.29
CA LYS A 292 14.69 -1.42 -16.83
C LYS A 292 14.77 -2.76 -16.08
N ILE A 293 15.97 -3.28 -15.89
CA ILE A 293 16.14 -4.58 -15.22
C ILE A 293 15.82 -4.48 -13.73
N LEU A 294 16.25 -3.44 -13.04
CA LEU A 294 15.91 -3.20 -11.64
C LEU A 294 14.40 -3.11 -11.45
N ARG A 295 13.69 -2.39 -12.33
CA ARG A 295 12.23 -2.31 -12.30
C ARG A 295 11.55 -3.67 -12.50
N ILE A 296 12.07 -4.52 -13.40
CA ILE A 296 11.54 -5.87 -13.60
C ILE A 296 11.72 -6.69 -12.32
N LEU A 297 12.94 -6.69 -11.77
CA LEU A 297 13.27 -7.52 -10.60
C LEU A 297 12.56 -7.06 -9.34
N SER A 298 12.39 -5.76 -9.12
CA SER A 298 11.67 -5.22 -7.96
C SER A 298 10.19 -5.58 -7.91
N ASN A 299 9.58 -5.86 -9.07
CA ASN A 299 8.21 -6.37 -9.14
C ASN A 299 8.13 -7.90 -8.98
N ILE A 300 9.28 -8.58 -8.97
CA ILE A 300 9.33 -10.03 -8.73
C ILE A 300 9.65 -10.33 -7.26
N THR A 301 10.61 -9.61 -6.68
CA THR A 301 11.08 -9.86 -5.31
C THR A 301 11.75 -8.63 -4.72
N GLU A 302 11.74 -8.53 -3.40
CA GLU A 302 12.53 -7.56 -2.65
C GLU A 302 13.95 -8.08 -2.36
N ASP A 303 14.20 -9.37 -2.56
CA ASP A 303 15.47 -10.03 -2.26
C ASP A 303 16.44 -9.93 -3.44
N ILE A 304 17.09 -8.76 -3.56
CA ILE A 304 18.04 -8.46 -4.65
C ILE A 304 19.37 -7.98 -4.06
N SER A 305 20.44 -8.66 -4.40
CA SER A 305 21.81 -8.27 -4.07
C SER A 305 22.44 -7.47 -5.21
N LEU A 306 22.93 -6.27 -4.90
CA LEU A 306 23.64 -5.41 -5.83
C LEU A 306 25.15 -5.48 -5.60
N GLY A 307 25.91 -5.78 -6.65
CA GLY A 307 27.38 -5.65 -6.63
C GLY A 307 27.82 -4.17 -6.53
N GLU A 308 29.02 -3.93 -6.03
CA GLU A 308 29.53 -2.57 -5.76
C GLU A 308 29.43 -1.61 -6.95
N GLY A 309 29.73 -2.06 -8.16
CA GLY A 309 29.60 -1.22 -9.37
C GLY A 309 28.16 -0.80 -9.65
N VAL A 310 27.19 -1.67 -9.40
CA VAL A 310 25.76 -1.38 -9.54
C VAL A 310 25.30 -0.40 -8.47
N LYS A 311 25.70 -0.62 -7.22
CA LYS A 311 25.37 0.28 -6.09
C LYS A 311 25.81 1.72 -6.40
N ARG A 312 27.06 1.90 -6.83
CA ARG A 312 27.58 3.25 -7.18
C ARG A 312 26.76 3.95 -8.24
N LEU A 313 26.30 3.23 -9.28
CA LEU A 313 25.46 3.83 -10.32
C LEU A 313 24.08 4.18 -9.78
N VAL A 314 23.48 3.32 -8.98
CA VAL A 314 22.13 3.57 -8.39
C VAL A 314 22.17 4.76 -7.44
N THR A 315 23.17 4.85 -6.56
CA THR A 315 23.29 5.94 -5.58
C THR A 315 23.58 7.29 -6.21
N SER A 316 24.27 7.34 -7.35
CA SER A 316 24.52 8.59 -8.07
C SER A 316 23.25 9.24 -8.66
N LEU A 317 22.15 8.52 -8.69
CA LEU A 317 20.87 8.97 -9.29
C LEU A 317 19.81 9.33 -8.23
N ILE A 318 20.18 9.37 -6.94
CA ILE A 318 19.27 9.71 -5.86
C ILE A 318 18.97 11.21 -5.87
N LYS A 319 17.70 11.58 -5.89
CA LYS A 319 17.25 12.97 -5.83
C LYS A 319 16.12 13.12 -4.82
N PRO A 320 16.37 13.78 -3.68
CA PRO A 320 15.33 14.08 -2.71
C PRO A 320 14.43 15.22 -3.18
N GLU A 321 13.17 15.16 -2.81
CA GLU A 321 12.16 16.19 -3.02
C GLU A 321 11.52 16.54 -1.68
N PHE A 322 11.64 17.81 -1.29
CA PHE A 322 11.14 18.34 -0.02
C PHE A 322 9.83 19.09 -0.27
N TYR A 323 8.73 18.65 0.32
CA TYR A 323 7.40 19.26 0.20
C TYR A 323 7.01 19.94 1.49
N PHE A 324 7.17 21.26 1.54
CA PHE A 324 6.77 22.06 2.70
C PHE A 324 5.31 22.47 2.61
N THR A 325 4.58 22.25 3.70
CA THR A 325 3.17 22.60 3.84
C THR A 325 2.94 23.30 5.17
N LYS A 326 1.95 24.19 5.22
CA LYS A 326 1.42 24.75 6.45
C LYS A 326 0.00 24.26 6.64
N VAL A 327 -0.31 23.77 7.82
CA VAL A 327 -1.66 23.35 8.20
C VAL A 327 -1.99 24.05 9.51
N ASN A 328 -2.91 24.98 9.48
CA ASN A 328 -3.14 25.93 10.56
C ASN A 328 -1.86 26.72 10.88
N ASP A 329 -1.33 26.61 12.09
CA ASP A 329 -0.07 27.24 12.50
C ASP A 329 1.14 26.29 12.46
N ASP A 330 0.92 25.01 12.22
CA ASP A 330 1.98 24.00 12.15
C ASP A 330 2.60 23.92 10.75
N ILE A 331 3.92 23.81 10.70
CA ILE A 331 4.69 23.61 9.46
C ILE A 331 5.11 22.14 9.38
N TYR A 332 4.90 21.54 8.22
CA TYR A 332 5.29 20.17 7.91
C TYR A 332 6.16 20.10 6.68
N CYS A 333 7.04 19.09 6.66
CA CYS A 333 7.81 18.72 5.49
C CYS A 333 7.67 17.23 5.21
N LYS A 334 7.14 16.87 4.04
CA LYS A 334 7.20 15.51 3.52
C LYS A 334 8.44 15.39 2.63
N VAL A 335 9.22 14.34 2.82
CA VAL A 335 10.41 14.07 2.01
C VAL A 335 10.18 12.83 1.17
N ASP A 336 10.20 13.01 -0.14
CA ASP A 336 10.19 11.92 -1.10
C ASP A 336 11.60 11.76 -1.68
N ILE A 337 12.05 10.52 -1.83
CA ILE A 337 13.35 10.21 -2.43
C ILE A 337 13.10 9.47 -3.74
N ASN A 338 13.60 10.03 -4.83
CA ASN A 338 13.53 9.43 -6.14
C ASN A 338 14.78 8.56 -6.36
N TYR A 339 14.57 7.25 -6.35
CA TYR A 339 15.55 6.28 -6.84
C TYR A 339 15.30 6.04 -8.33
N SER A 340 16.31 5.55 -9.04
CA SER A 340 16.21 5.30 -10.49
C SER A 340 15.03 4.42 -10.90
N ILE A 341 14.54 3.56 -10.02
CA ILE A 341 13.47 2.61 -10.31
C ILE A 341 12.14 2.90 -9.61
N GLY A 342 12.10 3.90 -8.75
CA GLY A 342 10.88 4.23 -8.03
C GLY A 342 11.04 5.35 -7.03
N LYS A 343 9.93 5.80 -6.50
CA LYS A 343 9.84 6.87 -5.52
C LYS A 343 9.37 6.30 -4.19
N ILE A 344 10.01 6.70 -3.12
CA ILE A 344 9.60 6.38 -1.76
C ILE A 344 9.30 7.66 -0.98
N THR A 345 8.40 7.59 -0.02
CA THR A 345 8.24 8.60 1.03
C THR A 345 9.06 8.17 2.24
N LEU A 346 10.02 8.99 2.63
CA LEU A 346 11.11 8.62 3.57
C LEU A 346 10.63 7.96 4.87
N LEU A 347 9.60 8.47 5.52
CA LEU A 347 9.11 7.93 6.80
C LEU A 347 8.01 6.87 6.62
N LYS A 348 7.34 6.81 5.46
CA LYS A 348 6.20 5.94 5.21
C LYS A 348 6.60 4.58 4.63
N ASP A 349 7.44 4.59 3.62
CA ASP A 349 7.74 3.43 2.79
C ASP A 349 9.02 2.71 3.28
N ILE A 350 9.10 2.42 4.59
CA ILE A 350 10.34 1.93 5.22
C ILE A 350 10.86 0.66 4.55
N ASN A 351 10.01 -0.26 4.18
CA ASN A 351 10.40 -1.56 3.59
C ASN A 351 10.35 -1.58 2.06
N LYS A 352 9.83 -0.52 1.42
CA LYS A 352 9.72 -0.47 -0.03
C LYS A 352 11.09 -0.26 -0.67
N LEU A 353 11.40 -1.03 -1.70
CA LEU A 353 12.68 -0.96 -2.44
C LEU A 353 13.92 -1.13 -1.53
N SER A 354 13.81 -1.92 -0.46
CA SER A 354 14.84 -2.09 0.57
C SER A 354 16.23 -2.46 0.00
N PHE A 355 16.28 -3.21 -1.09
CA PHE A 355 17.52 -3.67 -1.74
C PHE A 355 18.29 -2.57 -2.51
N ILE A 356 17.65 -1.45 -2.84
CA ILE A 356 18.28 -0.31 -3.53
C ILE A 356 18.38 0.95 -2.67
N ARG A 357 17.79 0.94 -1.47
CA ARG A 357 17.84 2.09 -0.56
C ARG A 357 19.27 2.32 -0.08
N ASP A 358 19.65 3.57 -0.07
CA ASP A 358 20.84 4.04 0.61
C ASP A 358 20.48 4.52 2.02
N ASN A 359 20.42 3.58 2.96
CA ASN A 359 20.05 3.87 4.34
C ASN A 359 20.95 4.94 4.98
N ILE A 360 22.23 5.00 4.59
CA ILE A 360 23.18 5.99 5.11
C ILE A 360 22.80 7.39 4.60
N TYR A 361 22.49 7.50 3.32
CA TYR A 361 22.06 8.76 2.72
C TYR A 361 20.70 9.22 3.28
N GLU A 362 19.75 8.30 3.41
CA GLU A 362 18.43 8.59 3.97
C GLU A 362 18.53 9.06 5.42
N GLU A 363 19.37 8.42 6.22
CA GLU A 363 19.61 8.82 7.61
C GLU A 363 20.31 10.18 7.70
N LYS A 364 21.22 10.49 6.77
CA LYS A 364 21.76 11.84 6.60
C LYS A 364 20.65 12.88 6.37
N ILE A 365 19.69 12.60 5.48
CA ILE A 365 18.56 13.49 5.23
C ILE A 365 17.72 13.67 6.51
N VAL A 366 17.44 12.59 7.23
CA VAL A 366 16.70 12.67 8.50
C VAL A 366 17.44 13.56 9.50
N MET A 367 18.75 13.35 9.67
CA MET A 367 19.58 14.17 10.56
C MET A 367 19.59 15.65 10.15
N GLU A 368 19.61 15.95 8.83
CA GLU A 368 19.51 17.32 8.35
C GLU A 368 18.15 17.94 8.68
N MET A 369 17.06 17.20 8.54
CA MET A 369 15.72 17.67 8.93
C MET A 369 15.64 17.93 10.46
N GLU A 370 16.24 17.07 11.28
CA GLU A 370 16.31 17.25 12.73
C GLU A 370 17.12 18.50 13.13
N LYS A 371 18.24 18.79 12.45
CA LYS A 371 19.00 20.04 12.63
C LYS A 371 18.17 21.28 12.27
N LEU A 372 17.26 21.15 11.32
CA LEU A 372 16.32 22.20 10.93
C LEU A 372 15.12 22.31 11.87
N LYS A 373 15.15 21.67 13.04
CA LYS A 373 14.08 21.63 14.04
C LYS A 373 12.79 20.94 13.55
N PHE A 374 12.93 19.95 12.68
CA PHE A 374 11.84 19.06 12.30
C PHE A 374 11.96 17.75 13.06
N ILE A 375 10.86 17.27 13.63
CA ILE A 375 10.76 15.96 14.28
C ILE A 375 9.91 15.04 13.41
N ARG A 376 10.10 13.72 13.55
CA ARG A 376 9.30 12.71 12.85
C ARG A 376 7.87 12.73 13.36
N ASP A 377 6.91 12.81 12.45
CA ASP A 377 5.47 12.80 12.74
C ASP A 377 4.75 11.95 11.68
N ASP A 378 4.49 10.69 11.99
CA ASP A 378 3.94 9.67 11.10
C ASP A 378 4.75 9.56 9.79
N ASN A 379 4.21 10.03 8.69
CA ASN A 379 4.81 9.95 7.35
C ASN A 379 5.46 11.25 6.87
N LYS A 380 5.63 12.21 7.74
CA LYS A 380 6.18 13.55 7.48
C LYS A 380 6.96 14.05 8.68
N PHE A 381 7.63 15.17 8.51
CA PHE A 381 8.32 15.86 9.56
C PHE A 381 7.49 17.07 10.02
N LYS A 382 7.35 17.26 11.34
CA LYS A 382 6.70 18.43 11.95
C LYS A 382 7.77 19.38 12.47
N PHE A 383 7.65 20.66 12.15
CA PHE A 383 8.52 21.71 12.67
C PHE A 383 8.17 22.04 14.12
N ILE A 384 9.19 22.14 14.96
CA ILE A 384 9.06 22.48 16.39
C ILE A 384 9.94 23.67 16.78
N GLY A 385 10.53 24.37 15.81
CA GLY A 385 11.37 25.53 16.04
C GLY A 385 10.57 26.79 16.34
N GLU A 386 11.29 27.83 16.76
CA GLU A 386 10.75 29.16 17.01
C GLU A 386 10.84 30.07 15.77
N ASP A 387 10.41 31.34 15.90
CA ASP A 387 10.45 32.32 14.81
C ASP A 387 11.84 32.54 14.23
N GLU A 388 12.89 32.45 15.05
CA GLU A 388 14.28 32.54 14.57
C GLU A 388 14.65 31.37 13.67
N ASP A 389 14.17 30.16 13.99
CA ASP A 389 14.44 28.98 13.18
C ASP A 389 13.67 29.05 11.84
N ILE A 390 12.44 29.61 11.83
CA ILE A 390 11.68 29.86 10.58
C ILE A 390 12.42 30.90 9.73
N TYR A 391 12.89 32.00 10.31
CA TYR A 391 13.69 32.98 9.59
C TYR A 391 14.95 32.35 8.98
N ASN A 392 15.66 31.53 9.74
CA ASN A 392 16.85 30.81 9.26
C ASN A 392 16.50 29.83 8.14
N LEU A 393 15.38 29.11 8.25
CA LEU A 393 14.88 28.22 7.22
C LEU A 393 14.66 28.97 5.90
N LEU A 394 13.96 30.11 5.93
CA LEU A 394 13.65 30.93 4.76
C LEU A 394 14.89 31.66 4.18
N SER A 395 15.78 32.16 5.03
CA SER A 395 16.90 33.02 4.60
C SER A 395 18.09 32.24 4.06
N VAL A 396 18.40 31.09 4.66
CA VAL A 396 19.62 30.31 4.41
C VAL A 396 19.30 28.87 3.99
N ARG A 397 18.52 28.15 4.78
CA ARG A 397 18.42 26.71 4.68
C ARG A 397 17.72 26.20 3.43
N PHE A 398 16.74 26.90 2.89
CA PHE A 398 16.14 26.52 1.62
C PHE A 398 17.15 26.51 0.46
N LYS A 399 18.14 27.40 0.49
CA LYS A 399 19.21 27.40 -0.51
C LYS A 399 20.14 26.19 -0.37
N GLU A 400 20.36 25.71 0.84
CA GLU A 400 21.13 24.50 1.12
C GLU A 400 20.36 23.26 0.66
N LEU A 401 19.08 23.15 1.00
CA LEU A 401 18.22 22.05 0.55
C LEU A 401 18.09 22.00 -0.98
N LEU A 402 18.05 23.15 -1.67
CA LEU A 402 18.02 23.21 -3.13
C LEU A 402 19.31 22.69 -3.80
N LYS A 403 20.42 22.62 -3.09
CA LYS A 403 21.66 21.99 -3.58
C LYS A 403 21.56 20.46 -3.51
N GLU A 404 20.89 19.95 -2.48
CA GLU A 404 20.69 18.51 -2.28
C GLU A 404 19.58 17.96 -3.19
N GLY A 405 18.47 18.71 -3.40
CA GLY A 405 17.32 18.26 -4.16
C GLY A 405 16.35 19.36 -4.56
N LYS A 406 15.10 18.98 -4.81
CA LYS A 406 14.05 19.93 -5.17
C LYS A 406 13.22 20.31 -3.95
N VAL A 407 12.89 21.59 -3.84
CA VAL A 407 12.03 22.13 -2.77
C VAL A 407 10.73 22.62 -3.38
N TYR A 408 9.62 22.12 -2.86
CA TYR A 408 8.27 22.48 -3.26
C TYR A 408 7.53 23.12 -2.07
N LEU A 409 6.90 24.26 -2.31
CA LEU A 409 6.14 25.00 -1.31
C LEU A 409 4.67 25.00 -1.72
N THR A 410 3.77 24.61 -0.82
CA THR A 410 2.32 24.72 -1.05
C THR A 410 1.89 26.20 -1.01
N LYS A 411 0.65 26.48 -1.45
CA LYS A 411 0.08 27.83 -1.39
C LYS A 411 0.14 28.40 0.04
N ASP A 412 -0.33 27.62 1.01
CA ASP A 412 -0.43 28.03 2.41
C ASP A 412 0.95 28.28 3.05
N PHE A 413 1.97 27.55 2.62
CA PHE A 413 3.34 27.81 3.05
C PHE A 413 3.92 29.07 2.39
N LYS A 414 3.56 29.38 1.15
CA LYS A 414 4.00 30.62 0.44
C LYS A 414 3.48 31.91 1.07
N ASP A 415 2.48 31.80 1.95
CA ASP A 415 1.99 32.95 2.70
C ASP A 415 2.99 33.39 3.80
N ILE A 416 3.92 32.52 4.18
CA ILE A 416 5.06 32.87 5.05
C ILE A 416 6.21 33.35 4.15
N ARG A 417 6.48 34.66 4.16
CA ARG A 417 7.49 35.26 3.27
C ARG A 417 8.64 35.85 4.05
N LEU A 418 9.83 35.71 3.47
CA LEU A 418 10.98 36.52 3.83
C LEU A 418 10.95 37.78 2.96
N ILE A 419 10.70 38.91 3.56
CA ILE A 419 10.63 40.21 2.91
C ILE A 419 12.03 40.85 2.93
N LYS A 420 12.55 41.15 1.77
CA LYS A 420 13.82 41.84 1.54
C LYS A 420 13.58 43.22 0.91
N GLY A 421 14.62 44.01 0.84
CA GLY A 421 14.52 45.36 0.26
C GLY A 421 13.96 45.37 -1.16
N LYS A 422 14.26 44.39 -1.98
CA LYS A 422 13.70 44.26 -3.34
C LYS A 422 12.18 44.00 -3.38
N ASP A 423 11.60 43.55 -2.26
CA ASP A 423 10.17 43.23 -2.13
C ASP A 423 9.40 44.40 -1.50
N LEU A 424 10.12 45.49 -1.13
CA LEU A 424 9.54 46.67 -0.55
C LEU A 424 9.32 47.72 -1.65
N ASP A 425 8.05 48.07 -1.86
CA ASP A 425 7.66 49.26 -2.65
C ASP A 425 7.47 50.42 -1.70
N TYR A 426 8.11 51.54 -1.96
CA TYR A 426 7.93 52.75 -1.23
C TYR A 426 7.55 53.88 -2.19
N SER A 427 6.74 54.83 -1.68
CA SER A 427 6.23 55.97 -2.46
C SER A 427 6.10 57.21 -1.61
N PHE A 428 6.06 58.35 -2.28
CA PHE A 428 5.65 59.62 -1.67
C PHE A 428 4.25 59.93 -2.18
N ILE A 429 3.34 60.22 -1.26
CA ILE A 429 1.98 60.60 -1.57
C ILE A 429 1.83 62.10 -1.23
N GLU A 430 1.39 62.90 -2.19
CA GLU A 430 1.06 64.31 -2.01
C GLU A 430 -0.40 64.42 -1.57
N GLU A 431 -0.62 65.04 -0.41
CA GLU A 431 -1.92 65.36 0.14
C GLU A 431 -1.95 66.87 0.47
N ASP A 432 -3.12 67.42 0.79
CA ASP A 432 -3.31 68.88 0.98
C ASP A 432 -2.35 69.54 2.01
N GLU A 433 -1.86 68.75 2.97
CA GLU A 433 -0.96 69.21 4.06
C GLU A 433 0.53 68.96 3.81
N GLY A 434 0.91 68.29 2.69
CA GLY A 434 2.30 67.99 2.36
C GLY A 434 2.56 66.59 1.78
N TYR A 435 3.81 66.11 1.90
CA TYR A 435 4.20 64.81 1.38
C TYR A 435 4.31 63.79 2.50
N TYR A 436 3.79 62.57 2.26
CA TYR A 436 3.86 61.43 3.19
C TYR A 436 4.71 60.32 2.59
N PHE A 437 5.59 59.75 3.40
CA PHE A 437 6.36 58.59 3.00
C PHE A 437 5.59 57.31 3.34
N LYS A 438 5.32 56.47 2.36
CA LYS A 438 4.62 55.21 2.56
C LYS A 438 5.46 54.04 2.05
N VAL A 439 5.42 52.95 2.80
CA VAL A 439 6.00 51.65 2.39
C VAL A 439 4.85 50.66 2.26
N LYS A 440 4.63 50.17 1.06
CA LYS A 440 3.50 49.29 0.77
C LYS A 440 3.51 48.04 1.65
N GLY A 441 2.41 47.79 2.32
CA GLY A 441 2.23 46.65 3.21
C GLY A 441 2.78 46.84 4.62
N PHE A 442 3.30 48.02 4.97
CA PHE A 442 3.77 48.36 6.31
C PHE A 442 3.22 49.68 6.75
N THR A 443 2.93 49.80 8.04
CA THR A 443 2.73 51.11 8.69
C THR A 443 4.07 51.64 9.18
N ILE A 444 4.22 52.95 9.31
CA ILE A 444 5.46 53.52 9.86
C ILE A 444 5.69 53.07 11.31
N LYS A 445 4.63 52.90 12.11
CA LYS A 445 4.71 52.31 13.45
C LYS A 445 5.31 50.89 13.45
N GLU A 446 4.91 50.08 12.47
CA GLU A 446 5.45 48.70 12.31
C GLU A 446 6.93 48.76 11.92
N LEU A 447 7.31 49.64 11.00
CA LEU A 447 8.72 49.82 10.63
C LEU A 447 9.56 50.38 11.79
N ASN A 448 9.02 51.23 12.64
CA ASN A 448 9.70 51.72 13.85
C ASN A 448 9.87 50.59 14.90
N SER A 449 8.92 49.65 14.97
CA SER A 449 9.11 48.42 15.77
C SER A 449 10.23 47.57 15.21
N ALA A 450 10.33 47.42 13.89
CA ALA A 450 11.42 46.73 13.20
C ALA A 450 12.78 47.44 13.42
N LEU A 451 12.80 48.78 13.41
CA LEU A 451 13.96 49.58 13.73
C LEU A 451 14.44 49.33 15.16
N HIS A 452 13.53 49.27 16.13
CA HIS A 452 13.86 48.94 17.52
C HIS A 452 14.48 47.53 17.62
N ASP A 453 13.91 46.54 16.93
CA ASP A 453 14.46 45.18 16.89
C ASP A 453 15.85 45.16 16.23
N MET A 454 16.06 45.91 15.15
CA MET A 454 17.37 46.08 14.50
C MET A 454 18.41 46.68 15.44
N LYS A 455 18.06 47.74 16.20
CA LYS A 455 18.94 48.38 17.21
C LYS A 455 19.31 47.37 18.33
N ASN A 456 18.41 46.46 18.65
CA ASN A 456 18.63 45.34 19.58
C ASN A 456 19.38 44.13 18.94
N LYS A 457 19.95 44.30 17.75
CA LYS A 457 20.74 43.29 17.02
C LYS A 457 19.95 42.02 16.63
N LYS A 458 18.62 42.11 16.56
CA LYS A 458 17.84 40.98 16.00
C LYS A 458 18.07 40.90 14.49
N GLY A 459 18.03 39.69 13.96
CA GLY A 459 18.23 39.44 12.55
C GLY A 459 17.00 39.63 11.67
N PHE A 460 15.83 39.67 12.27
CA PHE A 460 14.52 39.82 11.60
C PHE A 460 13.49 40.52 12.48
N TYR A 461 12.44 40.99 11.84
CA TYR A 461 11.21 41.45 12.47
C TYR A 461 10.01 40.67 11.96
N LYS A 462 9.21 40.08 12.86
CA LYS A 462 7.99 39.36 12.51
C LYS A 462 6.83 40.35 12.36
N THR A 463 6.26 40.42 11.16
CA THR A 463 5.12 41.28 10.84
C THR A 463 3.80 40.73 11.40
N LYS A 464 2.77 41.57 11.49
CA LYS A 464 1.43 41.15 11.91
C LYS A 464 0.82 40.06 11.03
N ASN A 465 1.26 39.96 9.78
CA ASN A 465 0.82 38.95 8.81
C ASN A 465 1.70 37.69 8.83
N ASN A 466 2.46 37.45 9.90
CA ASN A 466 3.38 36.31 10.06
C ASN A 466 4.45 36.22 8.96
N ASN A 467 4.83 37.34 8.34
CA ASN A 467 5.97 37.43 7.45
C ASN A 467 7.21 37.88 8.23
N TYR A 468 8.39 37.66 7.66
CA TYR A 468 9.65 38.00 8.28
C TYR A 468 10.39 39.05 7.46
N LEU A 469 10.55 40.26 8.01
CA LEU A 469 11.35 41.32 7.39
C LEU A 469 12.83 41.08 7.73
N ASP A 470 13.67 40.96 6.71
CA ASP A 470 15.11 40.69 6.84
C ASP A 470 15.88 41.94 7.29
N LEU A 471 16.17 42.06 8.58
CA LEU A 471 16.92 43.18 9.15
C LEU A 471 18.43 43.14 8.84
N LYS A 472 18.90 42.13 8.10
CA LYS A 472 20.28 42.06 7.54
C LYS A 472 20.35 42.55 6.11
N ASP A 473 19.21 42.75 5.46
CA ASP A 473 19.15 43.27 4.08
C ASP A 473 19.54 44.75 4.05
N LYS A 474 20.45 45.11 3.16
CA LYS A 474 21.03 46.46 3.08
C LYS A 474 19.97 47.52 2.80
N THR A 475 18.98 47.23 1.99
CA THR A 475 17.91 48.17 1.64
C THR A 475 16.95 48.35 2.79
N VAL A 476 16.57 47.28 3.48
CA VAL A 476 15.74 47.33 4.69
C VAL A 476 16.42 48.19 5.75
N ILE A 477 17.72 47.90 6.03
CA ILE A 477 18.53 48.70 6.98
C ILE A 477 18.51 50.20 6.59
N ARG A 478 18.66 50.51 5.31
CA ARG A 478 18.68 51.86 4.82
C ARG A 478 17.33 52.56 5.03
N ILE A 479 16.21 51.93 4.72
CA ILE A 479 14.87 52.48 4.95
C ILE A 479 14.66 52.74 6.46
N LEU A 480 15.03 51.80 7.32
CA LEU A 480 14.90 51.97 8.76
C LEU A 480 15.78 53.10 9.30
N ASN A 481 17.00 53.22 8.79
CA ASN A 481 17.89 54.33 9.16
C ASN A 481 17.37 55.71 8.69
N ILE A 482 16.70 55.79 7.55
CA ILE A 482 16.05 57.01 7.06
C ILE A 482 14.94 57.43 8.03
N LEU A 483 14.08 56.50 8.45
CA LEU A 483 13.02 56.76 9.42
C LEU A 483 13.59 57.31 10.74
N ASP A 484 14.69 56.69 11.23
CA ASP A 484 15.41 57.12 12.43
C ASP A 484 16.01 58.54 12.26
N SER A 485 16.69 58.76 11.14
CA SER A 485 17.40 60.00 10.87
C SER A 485 16.47 61.22 10.72
N LEU A 486 15.27 60.98 10.19
CA LEU A 486 14.28 62.03 9.92
C LEU A 486 13.19 62.15 10.99
N ASP A 487 13.29 61.37 12.07
CA ASP A 487 12.30 61.29 13.16
C ASP A 487 10.87 60.97 12.65
N ILE A 488 10.76 60.13 11.61
CA ILE A 488 9.47 59.71 11.06
C ILE A 488 8.88 58.63 11.96
N SER A 489 8.01 59.00 12.88
CA SER A 489 7.47 58.10 13.91
C SER A 489 6.05 57.60 13.62
N ASP A 490 5.30 58.25 12.72
CA ASP A 490 3.90 57.95 12.41
C ASP A 490 3.61 58.16 10.92
N ASP A 491 2.57 57.50 10.41
CA ASP A 491 2.11 57.59 9.01
C ASP A 491 1.56 58.98 8.66
N ASN A 492 1.21 59.80 9.67
CA ASN A 492 0.65 61.14 9.51
C ASN A 492 1.70 62.26 9.53
N ILE A 493 2.99 61.92 9.60
CA ILE A 493 4.04 62.95 9.62
C ILE A 493 4.30 63.43 8.20
N THR A 494 4.10 64.71 7.98
CA THR A 494 4.43 65.39 6.71
C THR A 494 5.93 65.53 6.53
N ILE A 495 6.37 65.31 5.32
CA ILE A 495 7.78 65.40 4.93
C ILE A 495 7.95 66.64 4.08
N ASP A 496 8.86 67.51 4.45
CA ASP A 496 9.23 68.65 3.60
C ASP A 496 10.02 68.22 2.34
N LYS A 497 10.10 69.11 1.36
CA LYS A 497 10.76 68.87 0.08
C LYS A 497 12.24 68.46 0.24
N ASN A 498 12.95 68.98 1.24
CA ASN A 498 14.36 68.64 1.44
C ASN A 498 14.52 67.23 2.00
N LYS A 499 13.65 66.82 2.93
CA LYS A 499 13.62 65.44 3.45
C LYS A 499 13.27 64.44 2.35
N MET A 500 12.36 64.82 1.44
CA MET A 500 12.00 64.00 0.27
C MET A 500 13.19 63.74 -0.64
N LEU A 501 14.00 64.75 -0.95
CA LEU A 501 15.23 64.63 -1.70
C LEU A 501 16.23 63.69 -1.02
N TYR A 502 16.45 63.85 0.29
CA TYR A 502 17.35 62.99 1.04
C TYR A 502 16.93 61.52 0.98
N ILE A 503 15.64 61.23 1.12
CA ILE A 503 15.11 59.88 1.02
C ILE A 503 15.34 59.33 -0.40
N ASN A 504 15.02 60.12 -1.43
CA ASN A 504 15.19 59.72 -2.81
C ASN A 504 16.65 59.40 -3.16
N GLU A 505 17.59 60.26 -2.81
CA GLU A 505 19.00 60.04 -3.00
C GLU A 505 19.52 58.83 -2.22
N SER A 506 19.06 58.69 -0.97
CA SER A 506 19.46 57.56 -0.13
C SER A 506 18.96 56.19 -0.65
N LEU A 507 17.89 56.20 -1.43
CA LEU A 507 17.27 55.00 -2.01
C LEU A 507 17.49 54.88 -3.52
N LYS A 508 18.23 55.82 -4.15
CA LYS A 508 18.57 55.82 -5.58
C LYS A 508 19.13 54.47 -6.03
N ASN A 509 18.65 53.97 -7.15
CA ASN A 509 18.95 52.65 -7.73
C ASN A 509 18.12 51.44 -7.23
N GLN A 510 16.99 51.64 -6.53
CA GLN A 510 16.20 50.53 -6.04
C GLN A 510 14.74 50.47 -6.54
N GLY A 511 14.42 51.23 -7.60
CA GLY A 511 13.09 51.22 -8.23
C GLY A 511 12.06 52.00 -7.37
N THR A 512 12.06 53.32 -7.44
CA THR A 512 11.06 54.17 -6.82
C THR A 512 9.84 54.33 -7.72
N ALA A 513 8.66 54.01 -7.19
CA ALA A 513 7.41 54.41 -7.81
C ALA A 513 6.94 55.74 -7.15
N PHE A 514 6.86 56.80 -7.93
CA PHE A 514 6.31 58.08 -7.46
C PHE A 514 4.85 58.19 -7.92
N ASP A 515 3.93 58.34 -6.98
CA ASP A 515 2.53 58.47 -7.35
C ASP A 515 2.15 59.92 -7.77
N LYS A 516 2.86 60.95 -7.37
CA LYS A 516 2.69 62.34 -7.81
C LYS A 516 3.86 63.29 -7.48
N GLY A 517 4.94 62.86 -6.92
CA GLY A 517 6.07 63.73 -6.49
C GLY A 517 7.26 63.74 -7.45
N GLU A 518 7.21 63.03 -8.59
CA GLU A 518 8.35 62.85 -9.51
C GLU A 518 8.80 64.16 -10.15
N GLU A 519 7.85 65.05 -10.54
CA GLU A 519 8.15 66.35 -11.12
C GLU A 519 8.80 67.26 -10.09
N THR A 520 8.32 67.29 -8.86
CA THR A 520 8.89 68.10 -7.78
C THR A 520 10.31 67.67 -7.43
N ILE A 521 10.60 66.34 -7.44
CA ILE A 521 11.95 65.84 -7.22
C ILE A 521 12.88 66.17 -8.38
N LYS A 522 12.41 66.07 -9.61
CA LYS A 522 13.19 66.45 -10.82
C LYS A 522 13.51 67.94 -10.85
N GLU A 523 12.60 68.80 -10.43
CA GLU A 523 12.82 70.25 -10.30
C GLU A 523 13.84 70.57 -9.20
N LEU A 524 13.74 69.91 -8.06
CA LEU A 524 14.68 70.10 -6.95
C LEU A 524 16.09 69.56 -7.27
N ASP A 525 16.19 68.43 -7.95
CA ASP A 525 17.45 67.84 -8.39
C ASP A 525 18.19 68.73 -9.41
N LYS A 526 17.45 69.35 -10.31
CA LYS A 526 17.99 70.39 -11.22
C LYS A 526 18.50 71.61 -10.47
N GLY A 527 17.83 72.02 -9.38
CA GLY A 527 18.25 73.11 -8.53
C GLY A 527 19.53 72.83 -7.75
N LEU A 528 19.72 71.60 -7.34
CA LEU A 528 20.90 71.14 -6.56
C LEU A 528 22.14 70.92 -7.44
N SER A 529 21.98 70.46 -8.69
CA SER A 529 23.07 70.20 -9.63
C SER A 529 23.92 71.44 -9.93
N ASN A 530 23.43 72.61 -9.59
CA ASN A 530 24.11 73.89 -9.78
C ASN A 530 24.77 74.46 -8.52
N ARG A 531 24.79 73.74 -7.40
CA ARG A 531 25.40 74.21 -6.13
C ARG A 531 26.83 73.73 -5.96
N GLN A 532 27.72 74.66 -5.55
CA GLN A 532 29.10 74.34 -5.13
C GLN A 532 29.05 73.57 -3.80
N GLN A 533 29.77 72.47 -3.71
CA GLN A 533 29.94 71.73 -2.43
C GLN A 533 30.59 72.66 -1.40
N ARG A 534 29.98 72.82 -0.23
CA ARG A 534 30.50 73.55 0.90
C ARG A 534 30.81 72.58 2.05
N GLU A 535 31.95 72.73 2.65
CA GLU A 535 32.30 71.98 3.84
C GLU A 535 31.57 72.52 5.08
N VAL A 536 31.09 71.62 5.95
CA VAL A 536 30.48 72.01 7.22
C VAL A 536 31.54 72.68 8.08
N PRO A 537 31.32 73.93 8.62
CA PRO A 537 32.30 74.61 9.47
C PRO A 537 32.74 73.78 10.67
N ASP A 538 34.04 73.74 10.93
CA ASP A 538 34.61 72.94 12.04
C ASP A 538 34.24 73.51 13.44
N ASP A 539 33.75 74.72 13.51
CA ASP A 539 33.33 75.38 14.73
C ASP A 539 31.83 75.22 15.04
N LEU A 540 31.12 74.36 14.29
CA LEU A 540 29.72 74.10 14.55
C LEU A 540 29.56 73.26 15.82
N ASN A 541 29.05 73.86 16.86
CA ASN A 541 28.90 73.23 18.19
C ASN A 541 27.66 72.27 18.23
N ALA A 542 27.43 71.50 17.14
CA ALA A 542 26.35 70.57 17.00
C ALA A 542 26.75 69.40 16.10
N LYS A 543 26.32 68.19 16.42
CA LYS A 543 26.50 67.02 15.60
C LYS A 543 25.35 66.94 14.58
N LEU A 544 25.59 67.37 13.34
CA LEU A 544 24.61 67.32 12.30
C LEU A 544 24.21 65.86 11.96
N ARG A 545 22.95 65.64 11.71
CA ARG A 545 22.43 64.38 11.11
C ARG A 545 22.81 64.31 9.64
N ASN A 546 22.93 63.13 9.08
CA ASN A 546 23.39 62.93 7.69
C ASN A 546 22.61 63.80 6.67
N TYR A 547 21.28 63.91 6.78
CA TYR A 547 20.49 64.74 5.87
C TYR A 547 20.75 66.25 6.07
N GLN A 548 21.17 66.67 7.27
CA GLN A 548 21.55 68.07 7.52
C GLN A 548 22.92 68.41 6.93
N VAL A 549 23.84 67.46 6.91
CA VAL A 549 25.12 67.58 6.19
C VAL A 549 24.88 67.64 4.69
N GLU A 550 24.04 66.79 4.14
CA GLU A 550 23.69 66.83 2.72
C GLU A 550 22.85 68.05 2.34
N GLY A 551 21.99 68.54 3.21
CA GLY A 551 21.22 69.78 3.05
C GLY A 551 22.08 71.04 3.20
N PHE A 552 23.23 70.97 3.87
CA PHE A 552 24.18 72.07 3.97
C PHE A 552 24.96 72.27 2.69
N ASN A 553 25.26 71.19 2.00
CA ASN A 553 25.90 71.17 0.68
C ASN A 553 24.89 71.45 -0.41
#